data_5c127ff64bce7567cb29f594353a92ca
#
_entry.id   5c127ff64bce7567cb29f594353a92ca
#
_cell.length_a   1.000
_cell.length_b   1.000
_cell.length_c   1.000
_cell.angle_alpha   90.00
_cell.angle_beta   90.00
_cell.angle_gamma   90.00
#
_symmetry.space_group_name_H-M   'P 1'
#
loop_
_entity.id
_entity.type
_entity.pdbx_description
1 polymer ?
#
loop_
_entity_poly.entity_id
_entity_poly.type
_entity_poly.pdbx_seq_one_letter_code
_entity_poly.pdbx_strand_id
1 'polypeptide(L)' 'MVDDPYKVLGLGPNATDDEVKRAYRALAKKYHPDLNPGDQEAARRMQEVNEAYDQIKNPEKYAHQQSSQGGGYGSGYGGF' A
#
# COMPACT_ATOMS: atom_id res chain seq x y z
N MET A 1 -7.32 -6.18 -3.74
CA MET A 1 -7.83 -4.98 -3.11
C MET A 1 -8.16 -5.27 -1.67
N VAL A 2 -7.86 -4.38 -0.76
CA VAL A 2 -8.10 -4.63 0.64
C VAL A 2 -9.43 -4.05 1.06
N ASP A 3 -10.03 -4.64 2.08
CA ASP A 3 -11.34 -4.19 2.52
C ASP A 3 -11.29 -2.82 3.16
N ASP A 4 -10.30 -2.56 3.97
CA ASP A 4 -10.21 -1.29 4.66
C ASP A 4 -8.76 -0.82 4.60
N PRO A 5 -8.43 0.01 3.65
CA PRO A 5 -7.04 0.42 3.50
C PRO A 5 -6.50 1.17 4.70
N TYR A 6 -7.35 1.92 5.40
CA TYR A 6 -6.85 2.62 6.57
C TYR A 6 -6.47 1.64 7.67
N LYS A 7 -7.25 0.59 7.81
CA LYS A 7 -6.96 -0.41 8.80
C LYS A 7 -5.68 -1.17 8.48
N VAL A 8 -5.44 -1.43 7.22
CA VAL A 8 -4.22 -2.10 6.81
C VAL A 8 -3.01 -1.28 7.23
N LEU A 9 -3.13 0.03 7.14
CA LEU A 9 -2.05 0.91 7.54
C LEU A 9 -2.04 1.20 9.04
N GLY A 10 -3.00 0.67 9.76
CA GLY A 10 -3.08 0.89 11.20
C GLY A 10 -3.65 2.23 11.57
N LEU A 11 -4.46 2.80 10.70
CA LEU A 11 -4.99 4.14 10.92
C LEU A 11 -6.49 4.11 11.06
N GLY A 12 -7.03 5.18 11.59
CA GLY A 12 -8.47 5.34 11.68
C GLY A 12 -9.02 5.94 10.41
N PRO A 13 -10.33 5.96 10.27
CA PRO A 13 -10.96 6.45 9.04
C PRO A 13 -10.77 7.93 8.80
N ASN A 14 -10.37 8.67 9.81
CA ASN A 14 -10.16 10.10 9.64
C ASN A 14 -8.70 10.46 9.50
N ALA A 15 -7.87 9.53 9.14
CA ALA A 15 -6.46 9.80 9.02
C ALA A 15 -6.18 10.80 7.90
N THR A 16 -5.23 11.69 8.13
CA THR A 16 -4.89 12.69 7.15
C THR A 16 -3.92 12.11 6.14
N ASP A 17 -3.70 12.84 5.06
CA ASP A 17 -2.75 12.44 4.05
C ASP A 17 -1.38 12.23 4.64
N ASP A 18 -0.95 13.11 5.52
CA ASP A 18 0.35 12.97 6.15
C ASP A 18 0.43 11.71 6.98
N GLU A 19 -0.63 11.40 7.69
CA GLU A 19 -0.65 10.19 8.49
C GLU A 19 -0.59 8.95 7.61
N VAL A 20 -1.27 9.00 6.49
CA VAL A 20 -1.25 7.89 5.55
C VAL A 20 0.16 7.68 5.03
N LYS A 21 0.83 8.75 4.64
CA LYS A 21 2.19 8.64 4.13
C LYS A 21 3.15 8.12 5.17
N ARG A 22 3.03 8.61 6.39
CA ARG A 22 3.91 8.15 7.45
C ARG A 22 3.71 6.69 7.74
N ALA A 23 2.45 6.27 7.82
CA ALA A 23 2.15 4.88 8.09
C ALA A 23 2.68 3.99 6.98
N TYR A 24 2.50 4.42 5.74
CA TYR A 24 2.99 3.64 4.61
C TYR A 24 4.50 3.49 4.69
N ARG A 25 5.21 4.57 4.96
CA ARG A 25 6.67 4.50 5.02
C ARG A 25 7.13 3.59 6.14
N ALA A 26 6.48 3.69 7.29
CA ALA A 26 6.88 2.87 8.42
C ALA A 26 6.66 1.39 8.12
N LEU A 27 5.53 1.06 7.52
CA LEU A 27 5.24 -0.33 7.21
C LEU A 27 6.10 -0.83 6.06
N ALA A 28 6.36 0.03 5.08
CA ALA A 28 7.21 -0.36 3.98
C ALA A 28 8.61 -0.68 4.48
N LYS A 29 9.10 0.09 5.42
CA LYS A 29 10.40 -0.17 5.98
C LYS A 29 10.38 -1.47 6.77
N LYS A 30 9.32 -1.70 7.52
CA LYS A 30 9.23 -2.90 8.33
C LYS A 30 9.17 -4.17 7.49
N TYR A 31 8.45 -4.14 6.39
CA TYR A 31 8.24 -5.33 5.59
C TYR A 31 9.05 -5.36 4.30
N HIS A 32 10.02 -4.48 4.15
CA HIS A 32 10.78 -4.40 2.93
C HIS A 32 11.52 -5.73 2.69
N PRO A 33 11.52 -6.21 1.47
CA PRO A 33 12.15 -7.49 1.18
C PRO A 33 13.65 -7.52 1.45
N ASP A 34 14.31 -6.39 1.35
CA ASP A 34 15.73 -6.35 1.65
C ASP A 34 15.99 -6.58 3.13
N LEU A 35 15.06 -6.19 3.98
CA LEU A 35 15.21 -6.38 5.41
C LEU A 35 14.64 -7.70 5.86
N ASN A 36 13.84 -8.32 5.01
CA ASN A 36 13.18 -9.57 5.36
C ASN A 36 13.34 -10.58 4.23
N PRO A 37 14.56 -10.89 3.87
CA PRO A 37 14.78 -11.76 2.72
C PRO A 37 14.21 -13.16 2.97
N GLY A 38 13.49 -13.65 2.00
CA GLY A 38 12.91 -14.97 2.12
C GLY A 38 11.67 -15.05 2.99
N ASP A 39 11.24 -13.95 3.55
CA ASP A 39 10.08 -13.96 4.42
C ASP A 39 8.84 -13.70 3.57
N GLN A 40 8.07 -14.75 3.32
CA GLN A 40 6.89 -14.64 2.50
C GLN A 40 5.80 -13.85 3.16
N GLU A 41 5.73 -13.91 4.47
CA GLU A 41 4.73 -13.15 5.19
C GLU A 41 4.99 -11.65 5.04
N ALA A 42 6.25 -11.24 5.15
CA ALA A 42 6.60 -9.84 4.97
C ALA A 42 6.29 -9.39 3.55
N ALA A 43 6.55 -10.24 2.57
CA ALA A 43 6.26 -9.90 1.19
C ALA A 43 4.76 -9.71 0.98
N ARG A 44 3.96 -10.57 1.58
CA ARG A 44 2.54 -10.45 1.45
C ARG A 44 2.01 -9.19 2.14
N ARG A 45 2.55 -8.89 3.32
CA ARG A 45 2.15 -7.69 4.04
C ARG A 45 2.53 -6.44 3.25
N MET A 46 3.71 -6.47 2.65
CA MET A 46 4.14 -5.34 1.84
C MET A 46 3.20 -5.11 0.67
N GLN A 47 2.72 -6.19 0.07
CA GLN A 47 1.80 -6.10 -1.02
C GLN A 47 0.49 -5.49 -0.57
N GLU A 48 0.00 -5.89 0.60
CA GLU A 48 -1.23 -5.32 1.15
C GLU A 48 -1.06 -3.85 1.46
N VAL A 49 0.08 -3.48 2.01
CA VAL A 49 0.36 -2.10 2.35
C VAL A 49 0.39 -1.25 1.07
N ASN A 50 1.03 -1.75 0.02
CA ASN A 50 1.07 -1.04 -1.23
C ASN A 50 -0.32 -0.86 -1.81
N GLU A 51 -1.14 -1.89 -1.75
CA GLU A 51 -2.49 -1.79 -2.26
C GLU A 51 -3.32 -0.82 -1.45
N ALA A 52 -3.17 -0.85 -0.14
CA ALA A 52 -3.93 0.05 0.72
C ALA A 52 -3.56 1.49 0.43
N TYR A 53 -2.28 1.76 0.29
CA TYR A 53 -1.84 3.11 0.03
C TYR A 53 -2.36 3.58 -1.32
N ASP A 54 -2.25 2.74 -2.33
CA ASP A 54 -2.70 3.07 -3.66
C ASP A 54 -4.21 3.28 -3.67
N GLN A 55 -4.94 2.48 -2.92
CA GLN A 55 -6.38 2.60 -2.87
C GLN A 55 -6.80 3.92 -2.25
N ILE A 56 -6.08 4.38 -1.24
CA ILE A 56 -6.39 5.65 -0.61
C ILE A 56 -6.02 6.81 -1.52
N LYS A 57 -4.87 6.74 -2.18
CA LYS A 57 -4.42 7.85 -2.99
C LYS A 57 -5.13 7.90 -4.33
N ASN A 58 -5.58 6.77 -4.84
CA ASN A 58 -6.21 6.71 -6.14
C ASN A 58 -7.52 5.93 -6.09
N PRO A 59 -8.49 6.41 -5.36
CA PRO A 59 -9.74 5.67 -5.22
C PRO A 59 -10.48 5.45 -6.52
N GLU A 60 -10.35 6.34 -7.49
CA GLU A 60 -11.02 6.17 -8.72
C GLU A 60 -10.56 4.97 -9.47
N LYS A 61 -9.30 4.62 -9.34
CA LYS A 61 -8.75 3.47 -9.98
C LYS A 61 -9.47 2.21 -9.56
N TYR A 62 -9.83 2.11 -8.29
CA TYR A 62 -10.50 0.93 -7.78
C TYR A 62 -12.00 0.99 -7.96
N ALA A 63 -12.54 2.15 -8.16
CA ALA A 63 -13.95 2.28 -8.41
C ALA A 63 -14.30 1.65 -9.74
N HIS A 64 -13.44 1.84 -10.75
CA HIS A 64 -13.69 1.23 -11.99
C HIS A 64 -13.24 -0.14 -12.02
N GLN A 65 -12.24 -0.41 -11.50
CA GLN A 65 -11.72 -1.61 -11.38
C GLN A 65 -11.73 -2.59 -12.36
N GLN A 66 -12.21 -2.57 -13.35
CA GLN A 66 -12.08 -3.61 -14.17
C GLN A 66 -10.92 -3.53 -14.91
N SER A 67 -10.42 -2.58 -15.22
CA SER A 67 -9.38 -2.63 -16.12
C SER A 67 -8.19 -3.00 -15.58
N SER A 68 -7.98 -2.89 -14.61
CA SER A 68 -6.92 -3.40 -14.05
C SER A 68 -5.67 -3.54 -14.61
N GLN A 69 -5.19 -3.21 -15.37
CA GLN A 69 -3.99 -3.42 -15.84
C GLN A 69 -2.99 -3.11 -14.93
N GLY A 70 -2.78 -3.36 -14.05
CA GLY A 70 -1.83 -3.20 -13.13
C GLY A 70 -0.51 -2.72 -13.45
N GLY A 71 -0.27 -2.54 -14.58
CA GLY A 71 1.07 -2.19 -14.89
C GLY A 71 1.62 -0.97 -14.25
N GLY A 72 0.85 -0.14 -13.79
CA GLY A 72 1.35 1.09 -13.27
C GLY A 72 1.89 1.06 -11.91
N TYR A 73 1.85 -0.07 -11.24
CA TYR A 73 2.30 -0.06 -9.99
C TYR A 73 3.68 0.26 -9.77
N GLY A 74 4.55 -0.33 -10.38
CA GLY A 74 5.93 -0.21 -10.11
C GLY A 74 6.45 1.16 -10.27
N SER A 75 5.97 1.86 -11.21
CA SER A 75 6.56 3.14 -11.46
C SER A 75 6.28 4.12 -10.38
N GLY A 76 5.18 3.97 -9.73
CA GLY A 76 4.86 4.92 -8.70
C GLY A 76 5.78 4.81 -7.53
N TYR A 77 6.22 3.63 -7.23
CA TYR A 77 7.03 3.49 -6.07
C TYR A 77 8.47 3.70 -6.35
N GLY A 78 8.84 3.60 -7.55
CA GLY A 78 10.22 3.84 -7.87
C GLY A 78 10.64 5.23 -7.60
N GLY A 79 9.73 6.12 -7.45
CA GLY A 79 10.07 7.48 -7.20
C GLY A 79 10.68 7.73 -5.85
N PHE A 80 10.61 6.81 -4.99
CA PHE A 80 11.24 6.99 -3.73
C PHE A 80 12.72 6.81 -3.84
#